data_46694185203bdb06560a87a607b3d88c
#
_entry.id   46694185203bdb06560a87a607b3d88c
#
_cell.length_a   1.000
_cell.length_b   1.000
_cell.length_c   1.000
_cell.angle_alpha   90.00
_cell.angle_beta   90.00
_cell.angle_gamma   90.00
#
_symmetry.space_group_name_H-M   'P 1'
#
loop_
_entity.id
_entity.type
_entity.pdbx_description
1 polymer ?
#
loop_
_entity_poly.entity_id
_entity_poly.type
_entity_poly.pdbx_seq_one_letter_code
_entity_poly.pdbx_strand_id
1 'polypeptide(L)'
;MTGGEEKKNIYRTIVKATGLFGGTQVFTILCSIIKTKLVAIWLGAEGVGIIGLYNNTVEMISSLTRLGIGTSSVRDLSKAFKSGDESRFAELVSVVRRWIWFTGLLGAVVMLTFAPLLSRYTFGDDAHIWGYVFLSCTLLFTTLTEGERAVIQASERLRVLARCSVLGSFFALLLSLPLFYFFGISGIVPAIIAHTFSIWVVTVSLGRKMKVKPVKMSWTETYRQGKNIASLGIYMTVSGFVTTLYSYLFVAWLNDRGGTGEVGFFQAGYTLVMQYVGLVFTAMSMEYYPRLSAVCEDKVLLSEHVTRQVETSLLILAPVISLFLIFQNLIIHILYTPAFLAISGYISWAVLGMLFRAFSWSVSFVLLAKGAGRIFLITEIVADSLMFVMYLVGYTHWGLQGVGVAYLLAYLFSMTGIYMVCHLKFGLHIPVRMFVSLFVYSSLCYFVWLLWSNDCLAGAYSLTAFICLFTGFQLKKKIFRKSE
;
A
#
# COMPACT_ATOMS: atom_id res chain seq x y z
N MET A 1 -27.33 -33.19 -13.16
CA MET A 1 -27.86 -31.82 -12.90
C MET A 1 -26.96 -30.97 -11.96
N THR A 2 -25.65 -31.13 -11.94
CA THR A 2 -24.85 -30.60 -10.82
C THR A 2 -23.75 -29.60 -11.21
N GLY A 3 -23.28 -29.55 -12.43
CA GLY A 3 -22.16 -28.62 -12.78
C GLY A 3 -22.56 -27.18 -13.09
N GLY A 4 -23.79 -26.93 -13.49
CA GLY A 4 -24.25 -25.57 -13.84
C GLY A 4 -24.68 -24.75 -12.62
N GLU A 5 -25.34 -25.39 -11.66
CA GLU A 5 -25.76 -24.73 -10.41
C GLU A 5 -24.58 -24.41 -9.48
N GLU A 6 -23.59 -25.30 -9.45
CA GLU A 6 -22.37 -25.11 -8.66
C GLU A 6 -21.54 -23.94 -9.21
N LYS A 7 -21.34 -23.84 -10.53
CA LYS A 7 -20.70 -22.68 -11.19
C LYS A 7 -21.47 -21.38 -10.95
N LYS A 8 -22.80 -21.39 -11.02
CA LYS A 8 -23.64 -20.22 -10.78
C LYS A 8 -23.58 -19.76 -9.32
N ASN A 9 -23.50 -20.68 -8.36
CA ASN A 9 -23.35 -20.39 -6.95
C ASN A 9 -21.94 -19.81 -6.63
N ILE A 10 -20.88 -20.33 -7.23
CA ILE A 10 -19.52 -19.81 -7.10
C ILE A 10 -19.46 -18.37 -7.64
N TYR A 11 -20.02 -18.14 -8.84
CA TYR A 11 -20.03 -16.80 -9.44
C TYR A 11 -20.81 -15.78 -8.58
N ARG A 12 -22.00 -16.17 -8.07
CA ARG A 12 -22.81 -15.34 -7.18
C ARG A 12 -22.09 -15.03 -5.86
N THR A 13 -21.33 -15.96 -5.33
CA THR A 13 -20.53 -15.79 -4.11
C THR A 13 -19.38 -14.82 -4.34
N ILE A 14 -18.65 -14.94 -5.48
CA ILE A 14 -17.58 -14.02 -5.87
C ILE A 14 -18.11 -12.61 -6.06
N VAL A 15 -19.21 -12.42 -6.80
CA VAL A 15 -19.81 -11.11 -7.03
C VAL A 15 -20.29 -10.47 -5.71
N LYS A 16 -20.90 -11.25 -4.82
CA LYS A 16 -21.30 -10.75 -3.49
C LYS A 16 -20.12 -10.38 -2.61
N ALA A 17 -19.05 -11.17 -2.64
CA ALA A 17 -17.83 -10.87 -1.90
C ALA A 17 -17.17 -9.61 -2.44
N THR A 18 -17.01 -9.49 -3.77
CA THR A 18 -16.43 -8.32 -4.43
C THR A 18 -17.25 -7.04 -4.14
N GLY A 19 -18.58 -7.11 -4.22
CA GLY A 19 -19.45 -5.98 -3.88
C GLY A 19 -19.36 -5.58 -2.41
N LEU A 20 -19.27 -6.56 -1.49
CA LEU A 20 -19.08 -6.30 -0.06
C LEU A 20 -17.74 -5.62 0.23
N PHE A 21 -16.66 -6.13 -0.35
CA PHE A 21 -15.32 -5.55 -0.16
C PHE A 21 -15.21 -4.18 -0.84
N GLY A 22 -15.76 -4.01 -2.05
CA GLY A 22 -15.81 -2.72 -2.74
C GLY A 22 -16.54 -1.66 -1.92
N GLY A 23 -17.72 -1.98 -1.40
CA GLY A 23 -18.47 -1.06 -0.53
C GLY A 23 -17.74 -0.73 0.77
N THR A 24 -17.08 -1.73 1.38
CA THR A 24 -16.24 -1.53 2.56
C THR A 24 -15.06 -0.59 2.26
N GLN A 25 -14.41 -0.77 1.13
CA GLN A 25 -13.28 0.06 0.72
C GLN A 25 -13.71 1.51 0.45
N VAL A 26 -14.83 1.71 -0.23
CA VAL A 26 -15.40 3.07 -0.43
C VAL A 26 -15.68 3.75 0.91
N PHE A 27 -16.28 3.05 1.87
CA PHE A 27 -16.57 3.62 3.19
C PHE A 27 -15.29 4.01 3.94
N THR A 28 -14.27 3.14 3.95
CA THR A 28 -12.99 3.42 4.61
C THR A 28 -12.26 4.59 3.96
N ILE A 29 -12.33 4.71 2.63
CA ILE A 29 -11.78 5.86 1.89
C ILE A 29 -12.52 7.14 2.29
N LEU A 30 -13.86 7.13 2.36
CA LEU A 30 -14.62 8.31 2.80
C LEU A 30 -14.25 8.73 4.23
N CYS A 31 -14.10 7.80 5.16
CA CYS A 31 -13.61 8.10 6.50
C CYS A 31 -12.19 8.72 6.47
N SER A 32 -11.31 8.20 5.62
CA SER A 32 -9.95 8.73 5.44
C SER A 32 -9.97 10.15 4.86
N ILE A 33 -10.82 10.42 3.87
CA ILE A 33 -11.00 11.75 3.26
C ILE A 33 -11.45 12.76 4.32
N ILE A 34 -12.47 12.42 5.09
CA ILE A 34 -12.99 13.29 6.16
C ILE A 34 -11.88 13.58 7.18
N LYS A 35 -11.17 12.56 7.64
CA LYS A 35 -10.05 12.72 8.58
C LYS A 35 -8.97 13.64 7.99
N THR A 36 -8.52 13.36 6.78
CA THR A 36 -7.44 14.11 6.11
C THR A 36 -7.83 15.58 5.93
N LYS A 37 -9.05 15.85 5.47
CA LYS A 37 -9.57 17.21 5.30
C LYS A 37 -9.61 17.98 6.61
N LEU A 38 -10.19 17.40 7.65
CA LEU A 38 -10.32 18.05 8.96
C LEU A 38 -8.96 18.27 9.63
N VAL A 39 -8.05 17.31 9.54
CA VAL A 39 -6.67 17.44 10.02
C VAL A 39 -5.96 18.59 9.27
N ALA A 40 -6.09 18.66 7.95
CA ALA A 40 -5.50 19.73 7.15
C ALA A 40 -6.07 21.13 7.49
N ILE A 41 -7.37 21.21 7.84
CA ILE A 41 -8.01 22.47 8.26
C ILE A 41 -7.52 22.89 9.66
N TRP A 42 -7.50 21.97 10.62
CA TRP A 42 -7.22 22.30 12.03
C TRP A 42 -5.73 22.39 12.34
N LEU A 43 -4.89 21.57 11.72
CA LEU A 43 -3.46 21.45 12.04
C LEU A 43 -2.56 21.95 10.91
N GLY A 44 -3.08 22.24 9.74
CA GLY A 44 -2.29 22.70 8.59
C GLY A 44 -1.30 21.66 8.06
N ALA A 45 -0.32 22.13 7.29
CA ALA A 45 0.73 21.28 6.75
C ALA A 45 1.67 20.75 7.84
N GLU A 46 1.94 21.55 8.87
CA GLU A 46 2.78 21.16 10.01
C GLU A 46 2.22 19.94 10.74
N GLY A 47 0.93 19.97 11.09
CA GLY A 47 0.28 18.83 11.77
C GLY A 47 0.23 17.57 10.89
N VAL A 48 -0.02 17.71 9.58
CA VAL A 48 0.06 16.59 8.63
C VAL A 48 1.49 16.03 8.57
N GLY A 49 2.51 16.90 8.63
CA GLY A 49 3.92 16.52 8.66
C GLY A 49 4.28 15.74 9.93
N ILE A 50 3.90 16.24 11.11
CA ILE A 50 4.15 15.56 12.39
C ILE A 50 3.48 14.18 12.42
N ILE A 51 2.23 14.08 11.96
CA ILE A 51 1.53 12.79 11.82
C ILE A 51 2.31 11.86 10.88
N GLY A 52 2.80 12.39 9.77
CA GLY A 52 3.61 11.66 8.79
C GLY A 52 4.90 11.12 9.40
N LEU A 53 5.66 11.94 10.13
CA LEU A 53 6.89 11.56 10.82
C LEU A 53 6.65 10.42 11.82
N TYR A 54 5.66 10.55 12.69
CA TYR A 54 5.31 9.50 13.63
C TYR A 54 4.88 8.21 12.93
N ASN A 55 4.01 8.29 11.91
CA ASN A 55 3.53 7.12 11.19
C ASN A 55 4.65 6.40 10.43
N ASN A 56 5.58 7.13 9.78
CA ASN A 56 6.73 6.52 9.11
C ASN A 56 7.64 5.79 10.10
N THR A 57 7.86 6.36 11.29
CA THR A 57 8.65 5.71 12.35
C THR A 57 7.96 4.45 12.86
N VAL A 58 6.66 4.53 13.16
CA VAL A 58 5.85 3.38 13.59
C VAL A 58 5.87 2.28 12.55
N GLU A 59 5.71 2.62 11.26
CA GLU A 59 5.69 1.63 10.17
C GLU A 59 7.07 0.99 9.96
N MET A 60 8.16 1.75 10.05
CA MET A 60 9.52 1.21 9.96
C MET A 60 9.78 0.17 11.06
N ILE A 61 9.51 0.49 12.33
CA ILE A 61 9.70 -0.46 13.43
C ILE A 61 8.76 -1.65 13.30
N SER A 62 7.52 -1.39 12.94
CA SER A 62 6.50 -2.42 12.75
C SER A 62 6.87 -3.40 11.65
N SER A 63 7.37 -2.94 10.50
CA SER A 63 7.79 -3.80 9.39
C SER A 63 8.94 -4.74 9.78
N LEU A 64 9.85 -4.29 10.65
CA LEU A 64 10.94 -5.11 11.19
C LEU A 64 10.43 -6.17 12.18
N THR A 65 9.53 -5.78 13.08
CA THR A 65 9.16 -6.60 14.25
C THR A 65 8.02 -7.58 14.00
N ARG A 66 7.14 -7.33 13.03
CA ARG A 66 6.00 -8.21 12.68
C ARG A 66 6.42 -9.56 12.08
N LEU A 67 7.62 -9.70 11.54
CA LEU A 67 8.16 -10.94 10.95
C LEU A 67 7.23 -11.60 9.90
N GLY A 68 6.36 -10.85 9.25
CA GLY A 68 5.42 -11.34 8.24
C GLY A 68 4.38 -12.36 8.73
N ILE A 69 4.25 -12.57 10.04
CA ILE A 69 3.42 -13.61 10.64
C ILE A 69 1.93 -13.43 10.27
N GLY A 70 1.45 -12.19 10.23
CA GLY A 70 0.07 -11.89 9.83
C GLY A 70 -0.28 -12.46 8.45
N THR A 71 0.59 -12.28 7.48
CA THR A 71 0.36 -12.72 6.09
C THR A 71 0.62 -14.22 5.90
N SER A 72 1.72 -14.73 6.45
CA SER A 72 2.11 -16.13 6.28
C SER A 72 1.19 -17.10 7.03
N SER A 73 0.64 -16.69 8.18
CA SER A 73 -0.28 -17.52 8.96
C SER A 73 -1.62 -17.79 8.27
N VAL A 74 -2.10 -16.86 7.43
CA VAL A 74 -3.37 -17.04 6.70
C VAL A 74 -3.36 -18.33 5.88
N ARG A 75 -2.24 -18.65 5.23
CA ARG A 75 -2.10 -19.86 4.40
C ARG A 75 -2.29 -21.15 5.22
N ASP A 76 -1.58 -21.23 6.35
CA ASP A 76 -1.57 -22.47 7.15
C ASP A 76 -2.88 -22.62 7.96
N LEU A 77 -3.43 -21.50 8.45
CA LEU A 77 -4.75 -21.44 9.07
C LEU A 77 -5.85 -21.84 8.08
N SER A 78 -5.81 -21.35 6.83
CA SER A 78 -6.80 -21.68 5.81
C SER A 78 -6.77 -23.16 5.42
N LYS A 79 -5.56 -23.77 5.36
CA LYS A 79 -5.42 -25.21 5.10
C LYS A 79 -6.07 -26.03 6.21
N ALA A 80 -5.78 -25.70 7.48
CA ALA A 80 -6.36 -26.39 8.63
C ALA A 80 -7.88 -26.19 8.72
N PHE A 81 -8.37 -25.01 8.39
CA PHE A 81 -9.82 -24.75 8.35
C PHE A 81 -10.54 -25.57 7.27
N LYS A 82 -9.98 -25.64 6.07
CA LYS A 82 -10.56 -26.40 4.94
C LYS A 82 -10.50 -27.92 5.12
N SER A 83 -9.52 -28.42 5.86
CA SER A 83 -9.45 -29.88 6.17
C SER A 83 -10.52 -30.34 7.16
N GLY A 84 -11.25 -29.40 7.81
CA GLY A 84 -12.25 -29.74 8.83
C GLY A 84 -11.66 -30.16 10.18
N ASP A 85 -10.34 -30.09 10.35
CA ASP A 85 -9.66 -30.42 11.60
C ASP A 85 -9.73 -29.22 12.58
N GLU A 86 -10.81 -29.18 13.35
CA GLU A 86 -11.02 -28.11 14.33
C GLU A 86 -9.93 -28.05 15.40
N SER A 87 -9.36 -29.21 15.77
CA SER A 87 -8.27 -29.26 16.76
C SER A 87 -7.03 -28.60 16.23
N ARG A 88 -6.61 -28.98 15.02
CA ARG A 88 -5.44 -28.40 14.35
C ARG A 88 -5.60 -26.91 14.08
N PHE A 89 -6.80 -26.48 13.66
CA PHE A 89 -7.10 -25.06 13.48
C PHE A 89 -6.99 -24.28 14.79
N ALA A 90 -7.55 -24.80 15.90
CA ALA A 90 -7.47 -24.16 17.22
C ALA A 90 -6.03 -24.08 17.76
N GLU A 91 -5.22 -25.12 17.51
CA GLU A 91 -3.79 -25.11 17.81
C GLU A 91 -3.07 -23.98 17.08
N LEU A 92 -3.22 -23.92 15.75
CA LEU A 92 -2.57 -22.90 14.92
C LEU A 92 -3.02 -21.48 15.30
N VAL A 93 -4.30 -21.26 15.60
CA VAL A 93 -4.79 -19.98 16.12
C VAL A 93 -4.10 -19.61 17.42
N SER A 94 -3.89 -20.59 18.33
CA SER A 94 -3.20 -20.36 19.61
C SER A 94 -1.72 -20.02 19.39
N VAL A 95 -1.04 -20.68 18.45
CA VAL A 95 0.33 -20.37 18.02
C VAL A 95 0.42 -18.95 17.48
N VAL A 96 -0.43 -18.61 16.51
CA VAL A 96 -0.45 -17.29 15.85
C VAL A 96 -0.69 -16.18 16.88
N ARG A 97 -1.68 -16.33 17.77
CA ARG A 97 -1.96 -15.34 18.82
C ARG A 97 -0.78 -15.13 19.76
N ARG A 98 -0.06 -16.19 20.17
CA ARG A 98 1.13 -16.04 21.02
C ARG A 98 2.28 -15.34 20.31
N TRP A 99 2.54 -15.71 19.06
CA TRP A 99 3.58 -15.05 18.24
C TRP A 99 3.29 -13.57 18.01
N ILE A 100 2.05 -13.22 17.77
CA ILE A 100 1.60 -11.85 17.56
C ILE A 100 1.76 -11.02 18.84
N TRP A 101 1.45 -11.59 19.99
CA TRP A 101 1.76 -10.94 21.27
C TRP A 101 3.26 -10.72 21.44
N PHE A 102 4.06 -11.73 21.15
CA PHE A 102 5.51 -11.63 21.24
C PHE A 102 6.07 -10.55 20.30
N THR A 103 5.68 -10.56 19.02
CA THR A 103 6.17 -9.60 18.02
C THR A 103 5.65 -8.18 18.29
N GLY A 104 4.43 -8.03 18.77
CA GLY A 104 3.88 -6.74 19.16
C GLY A 104 4.59 -6.15 20.39
N LEU A 105 4.88 -6.97 21.40
CA LEU A 105 5.68 -6.55 22.56
C LEU A 105 7.13 -6.24 22.15
N LEU A 106 7.73 -7.05 21.27
CA LEU A 106 9.06 -6.77 20.73
C LEU A 106 9.11 -5.39 20.07
N GLY A 107 8.12 -5.08 19.22
CA GLY A 107 8.01 -3.77 18.58
C GLY A 107 7.87 -2.63 19.59
N ALA A 108 7.03 -2.81 20.61
CA ALA A 108 6.87 -1.82 21.67
C ALA A 108 8.16 -1.61 22.46
N VAL A 109 8.86 -2.67 22.84
CA VAL A 109 10.16 -2.60 23.55
C VAL A 109 11.22 -1.93 22.68
N VAL A 110 11.32 -2.27 21.40
CA VAL A 110 12.25 -1.61 20.47
C VAL A 110 11.95 -0.12 20.40
N MET A 111 10.69 0.27 20.23
CA MET A 111 10.32 1.69 20.17
C MET A 111 10.63 2.42 21.47
N LEU A 112 10.34 1.83 22.64
CA LEU A 112 10.67 2.40 23.96
C LEU A 112 12.17 2.61 24.14
N THR A 113 12.98 1.59 23.78
CA THR A 113 14.44 1.63 23.93
C THR A 113 15.07 2.70 23.03
N PHE A 114 14.58 2.82 21.79
CA PHE A 114 15.11 3.76 20.80
C PHE A 114 14.40 5.11 20.78
N ALA A 115 13.40 5.36 21.65
CA ALA A 115 12.62 6.60 21.68
C ALA A 115 13.49 7.88 21.71
N PRO A 116 14.57 7.99 22.54
CA PRO A 116 15.43 9.17 22.52
C PRO A 116 16.17 9.35 21.20
N LEU A 117 16.68 8.25 20.62
CA LEU A 117 17.38 8.29 19.34
C LEU A 117 16.43 8.68 18.21
N LEU A 118 15.23 8.12 18.20
CA LEU A 118 14.19 8.41 17.22
C LEU A 118 13.74 9.89 17.30
N SER A 119 13.55 10.44 18.50
CA SER A 119 13.21 11.85 18.68
C SER A 119 14.27 12.76 18.07
N ARG A 120 15.53 12.57 18.45
CA ARG A 120 16.66 13.38 17.96
C ARG A 120 16.87 13.25 16.46
N TYR A 121 16.77 12.04 15.92
CA TYR A 121 16.98 11.82 14.49
C TYR A 121 15.81 12.32 13.63
N THR A 122 14.57 12.17 14.11
CA THR A 122 13.37 12.53 13.35
C THR A 122 13.00 14.00 13.46
N PHE A 123 13.09 14.57 14.68
CA PHE A 123 12.67 15.94 14.98
C PHE A 123 13.82 16.89 15.29
N GLY A 124 15.02 16.39 15.56
CA GLY A 124 16.19 17.19 15.93
C GLY A 124 16.25 17.56 17.41
N ASP A 125 15.28 17.13 18.23
CA ASP A 125 15.16 17.49 19.63
C ASP A 125 14.72 16.33 20.53
N ASP A 126 14.64 16.56 21.82
CA ASP A 126 14.18 15.61 22.83
C ASP A 126 12.69 15.79 23.21
N ALA A 127 11.99 16.78 22.65
CA ALA A 127 10.61 17.11 23.00
C ALA A 127 9.62 16.00 22.61
N HIS A 128 9.96 15.21 21.62
CA HIS A 128 9.11 14.16 21.06
C HIS A 128 9.34 12.77 21.67
N ILE A 129 10.26 12.60 22.66
CA ILE A 129 10.56 11.32 23.32
C ILE A 129 9.30 10.70 23.90
N TRP A 130 8.52 11.45 24.68
CA TRP A 130 7.27 10.97 25.25
C TRP A 130 6.23 10.60 24.21
N GLY A 131 6.24 11.28 23.04
CA GLY A 131 5.42 10.90 21.90
C GLY A 131 5.71 9.47 21.44
N TYR A 132 6.99 9.12 21.27
CA TYR A 132 7.40 7.76 20.90
C TYR A 132 7.13 6.74 22.00
N VAL A 133 7.35 7.10 23.28
CA VAL A 133 7.01 6.24 24.41
C VAL A 133 5.53 5.85 24.38
N PHE A 134 4.63 6.80 24.22
CA PHE A 134 3.20 6.51 24.13
C PHE A 134 2.81 5.77 22.86
N LEU A 135 3.42 6.11 21.71
CA LEU A 135 3.16 5.43 20.43
C LEU A 135 3.63 3.97 20.43
N SER A 136 4.49 3.55 21.34
CA SER A 136 4.87 2.12 21.47
C SER A 136 3.66 1.20 21.61
N CYS A 137 2.59 1.66 22.26
CA CYS A 137 1.33 0.92 22.39
C CYS A 137 0.66 0.66 21.01
N THR A 138 0.87 1.54 20.03
CA THR A 138 0.26 1.39 18.70
C THR A 138 0.82 0.18 17.95
N LEU A 139 2.09 -0.15 18.16
CA LEU A 139 2.74 -1.34 17.61
C LEU A 139 2.08 -2.62 18.12
N LEU A 140 1.75 -2.64 19.40
CA LEU A 140 1.02 -3.76 19.99
C LEU A 140 -0.39 -3.87 19.41
N PHE A 141 -1.17 -2.78 19.41
CA PHE A 141 -2.55 -2.80 18.91
C PHE A 141 -2.64 -3.15 17.43
N THR A 142 -1.74 -2.61 16.58
CA THR A 142 -1.69 -2.95 15.16
C THR A 142 -1.35 -4.40 14.92
N THR A 143 -0.35 -4.94 15.60
CA THR A 143 0.06 -6.33 15.45
C THR A 143 -1.03 -7.30 15.91
N LEU A 144 -1.68 -7.02 17.05
CA LEU A 144 -2.82 -7.79 17.55
C LEU A 144 -4.01 -7.75 16.57
N THR A 145 -4.26 -6.60 15.96
CA THR A 145 -5.32 -6.44 14.95
C THR A 145 -5.05 -7.31 13.72
N GLU A 146 -3.82 -7.31 13.22
CA GLU A 146 -3.44 -8.11 12.05
C GLU A 146 -3.60 -9.61 12.31
N GLY A 147 -3.25 -10.08 13.49
CA GLY A 147 -3.43 -11.48 13.84
C GLY A 147 -4.87 -11.92 13.92
N GLU A 148 -5.72 -11.14 14.55
CA GLU A 148 -7.16 -11.47 14.57
C GLU A 148 -7.77 -11.38 13.17
N ARG A 149 -7.35 -10.42 12.33
CA ARG A 149 -7.76 -10.36 10.92
C ARG A 149 -7.31 -11.58 10.14
N ALA A 150 -6.10 -12.09 10.35
CA ALA A 150 -5.62 -13.31 9.71
C ALA A 150 -6.48 -14.52 10.07
N VAL A 151 -6.87 -14.66 11.34
CA VAL A 151 -7.78 -15.74 11.80
C VAL A 151 -9.17 -15.60 11.16
N ILE A 152 -9.74 -14.40 11.13
CA ILE A 152 -11.05 -14.12 10.51
C ILE A 152 -11.00 -14.43 9.01
N GLN A 153 -9.93 -14.02 8.32
CA GLN A 153 -9.73 -14.23 6.89
C GLN A 153 -9.59 -15.72 6.57
N ALA A 154 -8.77 -16.45 7.34
CA ALA A 154 -8.56 -17.87 7.16
C ALA A 154 -9.83 -18.71 7.39
N SER A 155 -10.74 -18.23 8.22
CA SER A 155 -12.05 -18.83 8.48
C SER A 155 -13.11 -18.48 7.42
N GLU A 156 -12.73 -17.81 6.32
CA GLU A 156 -13.59 -17.37 5.22
C GLU A 156 -14.80 -16.50 5.66
N ARG A 157 -14.72 -15.91 6.86
CA ARG A 157 -15.80 -15.05 7.40
C ARG A 157 -15.71 -13.61 6.88
N LEU A 158 -15.81 -13.47 5.56
CA LEU A 158 -15.62 -12.21 4.85
C LEU A 158 -16.54 -11.07 5.33
N ARG A 159 -17.78 -11.41 5.75
CA ARG A 159 -18.70 -10.40 6.32
C ARG A 159 -18.23 -9.85 7.65
N VAL A 160 -17.57 -10.67 8.49
CA VAL A 160 -17.01 -10.22 9.76
C VAL A 160 -15.83 -9.29 9.48
N LEU A 161 -14.96 -9.66 8.55
CA LEU A 161 -13.82 -8.84 8.13
C LEU A 161 -14.26 -7.45 7.60
N ALA A 162 -15.32 -7.42 6.77
CA ALA A 162 -15.92 -6.19 6.28
C ALA A 162 -16.47 -5.31 7.43
N ARG A 163 -17.18 -5.92 8.39
CA ARG A 163 -17.67 -5.21 9.58
C ARG A 163 -16.52 -4.66 10.44
N CYS A 164 -15.44 -5.43 10.62
CA CYS A 164 -14.24 -4.94 11.32
C CYS A 164 -13.67 -3.69 10.66
N SER A 165 -13.59 -3.67 9.33
CA SER A 165 -13.06 -2.51 8.59
C SER A 165 -13.99 -1.30 8.69
N VAL A 166 -15.29 -1.48 8.45
CA VAL A 166 -16.27 -0.36 8.51
C VAL A 166 -16.39 0.23 9.91
N LEU A 167 -16.69 -0.62 10.90
CA LEU A 167 -16.86 -0.15 12.28
C LEU A 167 -15.54 0.34 12.89
N GLY A 168 -14.43 -0.35 12.57
CA GLY A 168 -13.10 0.07 13.00
C GLY A 168 -12.76 1.47 12.49
N SER A 169 -12.94 1.73 11.19
CA SER A 169 -12.68 3.06 10.61
C SER A 169 -13.63 4.13 11.16
N PHE A 170 -14.90 3.79 11.36
CA PHE A 170 -15.88 4.72 11.91
C PHE A 170 -15.53 5.15 13.34
N PHE A 171 -15.29 4.18 14.24
CA PHE A 171 -14.92 4.51 15.63
C PHE A 171 -13.54 5.15 15.72
N ALA A 172 -12.60 4.76 14.86
CA ALA A 172 -11.30 5.40 14.79
C ALA A 172 -11.40 6.87 14.38
N LEU A 173 -12.28 7.19 13.41
CA LEU A 173 -12.59 8.56 13.02
C LEU A 173 -13.25 9.31 14.19
N LEU A 174 -14.30 8.75 14.77
CA LEU A 174 -15.09 9.37 15.83
C LEU A 174 -14.25 9.73 17.07
N LEU A 175 -13.29 8.86 17.46
CA LEU A 175 -12.45 9.08 18.64
C LEU A 175 -11.23 9.96 18.32
N SER A 176 -10.67 9.90 17.13
CA SER A 176 -9.48 10.70 16.79
C SER A 176 -9.79 12.16 16.47
N LEU A 177 -10.94 12.46 15.85
CA LEU A 177 -11.29 13.84 15.46
C LEU A 177 -11.40 14.81 16.64
N PRO A 178 -12.09 14.49 17.75
CA PRO A 178 -12.15 15.38 18.90
C PRO A 178 -10.78 15.69 19.48
N LEU A 179 -9.86 14.72 19.47
CA LEU A 179 -8.50 14.91 19.98
C LEU A 179 -7.71 15.92 19.12
N PHE A 180 -7.84 15.87 17.81
CA PHE A 180 -7.25 16.88 16.92
C PHE A 180 -7.89 18.27 17.11
N TYR A 181 -9.21 18.32 17.28
CA TYR A 181 -9.93 19.58 17.40
C TYR A 181 -9.64 20.31 18.70
N PHE A 182 -9.72 19.60 19.86
CA PHE A 182 -9.57 20.23 21.17
C PHE A 182 -8.11 20.41 21.62
N PHE A 183 -7.21 19.54 21.18
CA PHE A 183 -5.81 19.55 21.66
C PHE A 183 -4.82 19.98 20.57
N GLY A 184 -5.25 20.20 19.34
CA GLY A 184 -4.38 20.63 18.25
C GLY A 184 -3.20 19.68 18.02
N ILE A 185 -1.99 20.22 17.93
CA ILE A 185 -0.74 19.44 17.72
C ILE A 185 -0.48 18.46 18.86
N SER A 186 -0.74 18.84 20.12
CA SER A 186 -0.59 17.95 21.28
C SER A 186 -1.56 16.76 21.24
N GLY A 187 -2.68 16.88 20.51
CA GLY A 187 -3.65 15.81 20.28
C GLY A 187 -3.21 14.74 19.28
N ILE A 188 -2.10 14.94 18.56
CA ILE A 188 -1.66 14.02 17.49
C ILE A 188 -1.36 12.63 18.03
N VAL A 189 -0.51 12.54 19.06
CA VAL A 189 -0.13 11.24 19.65
C VAL A 189 -1.34 10.52 20.26
N PRO A 190 -2.16 11.14 21.11
CA PRO A 190 -3.39 10.52 21.60
C PRO A 190 -4.34 10.09 20.48
N ALA A 191 -4.47 10.89 19.39
CA ALA A 191 -5.34 10.55 18.28
C ALA A 191 -4.86 9.33 17.49
N ILE A 192 -3.54 9.16 17.28
CA ILE A 192 -2.96 7.98 16.64
C ILE A 192 -3.22 6.74 17.51
N ILE A 193 -3.04 6.85 18.82
CA ILE A 193 -3.32 5.75 19.76
C ILE A 193 -4.80 5.39 19.76
N ALA A 194 -5.69 6.38 19.87
CA ALA A 194 -7.14 6.17 19.86
C ALA A 194 -7.61 5.52 18.56
N HIS A 195 -7.02 5.91 17.42
CA HIS A 195 -7.29 5.32 16.12
C HIS A 195 -6.96 3.82 16.09
N THR A 196 -5.73 3.45 16.44
CA THR A 196 -5.27 2.06 16.42
C THR A 196 -5.96 1.21 17.48
N PHE A 197 -6.19 1.75 18.67
CA PHE A 197 -6.95 1.11 19.74
C PHE A 197 -8.38 0.79 19.34
N SER A 198 -9.09 1.74 18.70
CA SER A 198 -10.47 1.53 18.21
C SER A 198 -10.56 0.38 17.23
N ILE A 199 -9.65 0.32 16.25
CA ILE A 199 -9.61 -0.75 15.26
C ILE A 199 -9.33 -2.09 15.93
N TRP A 200 -8.41 -2.13 16.90
CA TRP A 200 -8.11 -3.32 17.67
C TRP A 200 -9.31 -3.82 18.46
N VAL A 201 -9.95 -2.95 19.26
CA VAL A 201 -11.13 -3.30 20.09
C VAL A 201 -12.26 -3.86 19.21
N VAL A 202 -12.59 -3.21 18.10
CA VAL A 202 -13.63 -3.67 17.17
C VAL A 202 -13.27 -5.03 16.59
N THR A 203 -12.02 -5.19 16.12
CA THR A 203 -11.56 -6.44 15.48
C THR A 203 -11.58 -7.61 16.47
N VAL A 204 -11.06 -7.42 17.69
CA VAL A 204 -11.05 -8.45 18.73
C VAL A 204 -12.47 -8.78 19.19
N SER A 205 -13.33 -7.77 19.38
CA SER A 205 -14.72 -7.97 19.84
C SER A 205 -15.54 -8.78 18.83
N LEU A 206 -15.35 -8.53 17.52
CA LEU A 206 -16.02 -9.29 16.48
C LEU A 206 -15.36 -10.66 16.25
N GLY A 207 -14.03 -10.74 16.34
CA GLY A 207 -13.25 -11.98 16.20
C GLY A 207 -13.54 -12.98 17.32
N ARG A 208 -13.65 -12.55 18.57
CA ARG A 208 -13.97 -13.42 19.72
C ARG A 208 -15.33 -14.11 19.60
N LYS A 209 -16.28 -13.55 18.85
CA LYS A 209 -17.58 -14.20 18.57
C LYS A 209 -17.42 -15.50 17.77
N MET A 210 -16.24 -15.79 17.22
CA MET A 210 -15.96 -17.05 16.52
C MET A 210 -15.76 -18.25 17.44
N LYS A 211 -15.63 -18.03 18.77
CA LYS A 211 -15.55 -19.05 19.83
C LYS A 211 -14.48 -20.15 19.55
N VAL A 212 -13.34 -19.79 18.96
CA VAL A 212 -12.22 -20.72 18.83
C VAL A 212 -11.65 -20.99 20.22
N LYS A 213 -11.72 -22.25 20.68
CA LYS A 213 -11.25 -22.66 22.01
C LYS A 213 -9.72 -22.53 22.09
N PRO A 214 -9.16 -21.85 23.09
CA PRO A 214 -7.71 -21.79 23.25
C PRO A 214 -7.18 -23.19 23.61
N VAL A 215 -6.13 -23.63 22.91
CA VAL A 215 -5.45 -24.89 23.21
C VAL A 215 -4.26 -24.59 24.12
N LYS A 216 -4.13 -25.32 25.22
CA LYS A 216 -2.95 -25.27 26.08
C LYS A 216 -1.79 -25.97 25.38
N MET A 217 -0.75 -25.23 25.08
CA MET A 217 0.43 -25.71 24.35
C MET A 217 1.71 -25.22 25.04
N SER A 218 2.78 -26.02 24.97
CA SER A 218 4.09 -25.63 25.48
C SER A 218 4.68 -24.46 24.67
N TRP A 219 5.52 -23.64 25.29
CA TRP A 219 6.26 -22.59 24.59
C TRP A 219 7.21 -23.14 23.56
N THR A 220 7.83 -24.29 23.81
CA THR A 220 8.72 -24.97 22.85
C THR A 220 7.99 -25.37 21.58
N GLU A 221 6.80 -25.93 21.70
CA GLU A 221 5.97 -26.30 20.55
C GLU A 221 5.46 -25.08 19.80
N THR A 222 5.03 -24.04 20.53
CA THR A 222 4.63 -22.75 19.96
C THR A 222 5.76 -22.14 19.12
N TYR A 223 7.01 -22.18 19.64
CA TYR A 223 8.17 -21.66 18.93
C TYR A 223 8.47 -22.47 17.68
N ARG A 224 8.49 -23.82 17.77
CA ARG A 224 8.77 -24.71 16.64
C ARG A 224 7.79 -24.51 15.48
N GLN A 225 6.50 -24.45 15.78
CA GLN A 225 5.47 -24.25 14.76
C GLN A 225 5.49 -22.81 14.20
N GLY A 226 5.67 -21.80 15.02
CA GLY A 226 5.74 -20.40 14.61
C GLY A 226 6.98 -20.06 13.80
N LYS A 227 8.14 -20.68 14.08
CA LYS A 227 9.36 -20.53 13.29
C LYS A 227 9.14 -20.91 11.82
N ASN A 228 8.39 -21.98 11.57
CA ASN A 228 8.07 -22.41 10.20
C ASN A 228 7.18 -21.38 9.48
N ILE A 229 6.22 -20.76 10.19
CA ILE A 229 5.37 -19.70 9.65
C ILE A 229 6.21 -18.44 9.35
N ALA A 230 7.10 -18.04 10.25
CA ALA A 230 7.96 -16.87 10.07
C ALA A 230 8.99 -17.04 8.93
N SER A 231 9.58 -18.25 8.78
CA SER A 231 10.62 -18.49 7.77
C SER A 231 10.17 -18.26 6.32
N LEU A 232 8.88 -18.46 6.05
CA LEU A 232 8.29 -18.24 4.73
C LEU A 232 8.15 -16.76 4.37
N GLY A 233 7.97 -15.89 5.39
CA GLY A 233 7.79 -14.45 5.18
C GLY A 233 9.09 -13.64 5.17
N ILE A 234 10.26 -14.26 5.44
CA ILE A 234 11.48 -13.52 5.76
C ILE A 234 11.96 -12.60 4.62
N TYR A 235 11.92 -13.06 3.37
CA TYR A 235 12.32 -12.23 2.24
C TYR A 235 11.39 -11.04 2.02
N MET A 236 10.08 -11.26 2.15
CA MET A 236 9.08 -10.19 2.04
C MET A 236 9.18 -9.22 3.23
N THR A 237 9.46 -9.73 4.43
CA THR A 237 9.65 -8.90 5.63
C THR A 237 10.89 -8.03 5.50
N VAL A 238 12.02 -8.59 5.06
CA VAL A 238 13.26 -7.84 4.85
C VAL A 238 13.10 -6.79 3.75
N SER A 239 12.47 -7.15 2.62
CA SER A 239 12.15 -6.20 1.55
C SER A 239 11.25 -5.07 2.07
N GLY A 240 10.15 -5.39 2.74
CA GLY A 240 9.26 -4.39 3.31
C GLY A 240 9.93 -3.49 4.34
N PHE A 241 10.83 -4.03 5.17
CA PHE A 241 11.62 -3.24 6.11
C PHE A 241 12.56 -2.27 5.39
N VAL A 242 13.25 -2.72 4.35
CA VAL A 242 14.16 -1.85 3.57
C VAL A 242 13.39 -0.69 2.95
N THR A 243 12.24 -0.95 2.33
CA THR A 243 11.37 0.08 1.76
C THR A 243 10.91 1.09 2.80
N THR A 244 10.44 0.62 3.97
CA THR A 244 10.00 1.52 5.05
C THR A 244 11.15 2.26 5.71
N LEU A 245 12.33 1.65 5.79
CA LEU A 245 13.55 2.31 6.28
C LEU A 245 13.96 3.48 5.37
N TYR A 246 14.02 3.27 4.05
CA TYR A 246 14.34 4.37 3.12
C TYR A 246 13.29 5.47 3.15
N SER A 247 12.00 5.11 3.25
CA SER A 247 10.93 6.09 3.43
C SER A 247 11.12 6.92 4.70
N TYR A 248 11.42 6.28 5.82
CA TYR A 248 11.70 6.93 7.09
C TYR A 248 12.93 7.85 7.01
N LEU A 249 14.04 7.35 6.46
CA LEU A 249 15.28 8.12 6.31
C LEU A 249 15.06 9.38 5.46
N PHE A 250 14.31 9.24 4.36
CA PHE A 250 14.00 10.39 3.51
C PHE A 250 13.11 11.41 4.23
N VAL A 251 12.07 10.96 4.91
CA VAL A 251 11.12 11.87 5.59
C VAL A 251 11.79 12.57 6.78
N ALA A 252 12.65 11.87 7.53
CA ALA A 252 13.44 12.47 8.61
C ALA A 252 14.46 13.51 8.07
N TRP A 253 15.16 13.18 6.99
CA TRP A 253 16.05 14.10 6.30
C TRP A 253 15.32 15.31 5.71
N LEU A 254 14.12 15.10 5.16
CA LEU A 254 13.28 16.18 4.65
C LEU A 254 12.85 17.13 5.78
N ASN A 255 12.56 16.58 6.95
CA ASN A 255 12.23 17.39 8.13
C ASN A 255 13.42 18.26 8.59
N ASP A 256 14.62 17.71 8.60
CA ASP A 256 15.85 18.45 8.94
C ASP A 256 16.11 19.63 7.97
N ARG A 257 15.80 19.46 6.69
CA ARG A 257 16.08 20.46 5.64
C ARG A 257 14.95 21.46 5.40
N GLY A 258 13.72 21.00 5.44
CA GLY A 258 12.53 21.78 5.04
C GLY A 258 11.53 22.03 6.17
N GLY A 259 11.72 21.37 7.32
CA GLY A 259 10.79 21.43 8.45
C GLY A 259 9.53 20.58 8.28
N THR A 260 8.74 20.53 9.35
CA THR A 260 7.51 19.70 9.42
C THR A 260 6.47 20.06 8.38
N GLY A 261 6.39 21.30 7.94
CA GLY A 261 5.48 21.76 6.89
C GLY A 261 5.78 21.12 5.53
N GLU A 262 7.07 21.06 5.13
CA GLU A 262 7.51 20.42 3.89
C GLU A 262 7.21 18.90 3.93
N VAL A 263 7.44 18.27 5.08
CA VAL A 263 7.05 16.88 5.29
C VAL A 263 5.53 16.70 5.12
N GLY A 264 4.74 17.65 5.62
CA GLY A 264 3.28 17.64 5.45
C GLY A 264 2.84 17.72 4.00
N PHE A 265 3.48 18.59 3.23
CA PHE A 265 3.25 18.68 1.78
C PHE A 265 3.67 17.41 1.06
N PHE A 266 4.84 16.86 1.37
CA PHE A 266 5.28 15.58 0.81
C PHE A 266 4.30 14.44 1.13
N GLN A 267 3.88 14.30 2.40
CA GLN A 267 2.95 13.26 2.83
C GLN A 267 1.57 13.39 2.16
N ALA A 268 1.09 14.61 1.99
CA ALA A 268 -0.16 14.86 1.27
C ALA A 268 -0.07 14.41 -0.19
N GLY A 269 0.99 14.80 -0.89
CA GLY A 269 1.20 14.40 -2.28
C GLY A 269 1.45 12.90 -2.42
N TYR A 270 2.24 12.30 -1.53
CA TYR A 270 2.46 10.85 -1.48
C TYR A 270 1.14 10.09 -1.30
N THR A 271 0.29 10.53 -0.39
CA THR A 271 -1.04 9.94 -0.16
C THR A 271 -1.91 10.02 -1.43
N LEU A 272 -1.93 11.18 -2.10
CA LEU A 272 -2.69 11.35 -3.35
C LEU A 272 -2.25 10.38 -4.43
N VAL A 273 -0.94 10.26 -4.64
CA VAL A 273 -0.38 9.41 -5.70
C VAL A 273 -0.49 7.93 -5.33
N MET A 274 -0.10 7.53 -4.10
CA MET A 274 -0.01 6.14 -3.70
C MET A 274 -1.33 5.51 -3.30
N GLN A 275 -2.17 6.23 -2.56
CA GLN A 275 -3.46 5.67 -2.12
C GLN A 275 -4.53 5.71 -3.20
N TYR A 276 -4.65 6.83 -3.93
CA TYR A 276 -5.76 6.97 -4.88
C TYR A 276 -5.43 6.43 -6.27
N VAL A 277 -4.32 6.86 -6.88
CA VAL A 277 -3.91 6.29 -8.17
C VAL A 277 -3.42 4.84 -7.98
N GLY A 278 -2.75 4.54 -6.88
CA GLY A 278 -2.25 3.22 -6.53
C GLY A 278 -3.33 2.14 -6.29
N LEU A 279 -4.59 2.50 -6.04
CA LEU A 279 -5.71 1.54 -5.91
C LEU A 279 -5.83 0.61 -7.12
N VAL A 280 -5.50 1.11 -8.31
CA VAL A 280 -5.51 0.32 -9.55
C VAL A 280 -4.60 -0.91 -9.42
N PHE A 281 -3.40 -0.75 -8.84
CA PHE A 281 -2.46 -1.86 -8.66
C PHE A 281 -3.00 -2.92 -7.70
N THR A 282 -3.63 -2.50 -6.62
CA THR A 282 -4.22 -3.42 -5.64
C THR A 282 -5.31 -4.27 -6.26
N ALA A 283 -6.19 -3.66 -7.05
CA ALA A 283 -7.26 -4.36 -7.76
C ALA A 283 -6.70 -5.37 -8.78
N MET A 284 -5.64 -4.99 -9.49
CA MET A 284 -5.02 -5.84 -10.52
C MET A 284 -4.20 -7.00 -9.92
N SER A 285 -3.53 -6.79 -8.78
CA SER A 285 -2.67 -7.80 -8.15
C SER A 285 -3.41 -9.07 -7.74
N MET A 286 -4.66 -8.94 -7.31
CA MET A 286 -5.48 -10.07 -6.84
C MET A 286 -5.68 -11.15 -7.90
N GLU A 287 -5.76 -10.77 -9.17
CA GLU A 287 -5.99 -11.65 -10.30
C GLU A 287 -4.69 -12.02 -11.02
N TYR A 288 -3.78 -11.08 -11.13
CA TYR A 288 -2.55 -11.22 -11.91
C TYR A 288 -1.60 -12.27 -11.35
N TYR A 289 -1.31 -12.23 -10.06
CA TYR A 289 -0.32 -13.11 -9.43
C TYR A 289 -0.69 -14.61 -9.54
N PRO A 290 -1.91 -15.05 -9.24
CA PRO A 290 -2.30 -16.47 -9.40
C PRO A 290 -2.20 -16.93 -10.85
N ARG A 291 -2.63 -16.10 -11.81
CA ARG A 291 -2.55 -16.43 -13.25
C ARG A 291 -1.11 -16.55 -13.74
N LEU A 292 -0.25 -15.63 -13.33
CA LEU A 292 1.16 -15.63 -13.70
C LEU A 292 1.89 -16.85 -13.13
N SER A 293 1.58 -17.21 -11.88
CA SER A 293 2.15 -18.38 -11.22
C SER A 293 1.78 -19.70 -11.90
N ALA A 294 0.58 -19.78 -12.48
CA ALA A 294 0.12 -20.98 -13.19
C ALA A 294 0.88 -21.23 -14.52
N VAL A 295 1.42 -20.19 -15.14
CA VAL A 295 2.10 -20.25 -16.47
C VAL A 295 3.60 -19.97 -16.37
N CYS A 296 4.14 -19.80 -15.17
CA CYS A 296 5.49 -19.30 -14.96
C CYS A 296 6.59 -20.19 -15.58
N GLU A 297 6.36 -21.49 -15.79
CA GLU A 297 7.35 -22.41 -16.39
C GLU A 297 7.44 -22.26 -17.92
N ASP A 298 6.38 -21.87 -18.61
CA ASP A 298 6.36 -21.66 -20.04
C ASP A 298 6.77 -20.22 -20.38
N LYS A 299 7.93 -20.05 -21.02
CA LYS A 299 8.49 -18.73 -21.35
C LYS A 299 7.59 -17.93 -22.32
N VAL A 300 6.89 -18.61 -23.25
CA VAL A 300 6.03 -17.95 -24.25
C VAL A 300 4.77 -17.45 -23.57
N LEU A 301 4.09 -18.31 -22.82
CA LEU A 301 2.89 -17.95 -22.08
C LEU A 301 3.19 -16.90 -20.99
N LEU A 302 4.31 -17.04 -20.29
CA LEU A 302 4.78 -16.04 -19.32
C LEU A 302 4.90 -14.66 -19.97
N SER A 303 5.63 -14.58 -21.10
CA SER A 303 5.83 -13.32 -21.85
C SER A 303 4.52 -12.73 -22.35
N GLU A 304 3.61 -13.58 -22.81
CA GLU A 304 2.28 -13.14 -23.26
C GLU A 304 1.44 -12.59 -22.11
N HIS A 305 1.41 -13.28 -20.95
CA HIS A 305 0.67 -12.82 -19.77
C HIS A 305 1.21 -11.49 -19.23
N VAL A 306 2.54 -11.34 -19.13
CA VAL A 306 3.18 -10.08 -18.70
C VAL A 306 2.85 -8.96 -19.71
N THR A 307 2.98 -9.22 -21.00
CA THR A 307 2.66 -8.23 -22.05
C THR A 307 1.22 -7.77 -21.98
N ARG A 308 0.26 -8.69 -21.80
CA ARG A 308 -1.17 -8.36 -21.64
C ARG A 308 -1.43 -7.55 -20.36
N GLN A 309 -0.71 -7.87 -19.27
CA GLN A 309 -0.83 -7.13 -18.02
C GLN A 309 -0.32 -5.70 -18.17
N VAL A 310 0.88 -5.51 -18.76
CA VAL A 310 1.42 -4.17 -19.05
C VAL A 310 0.45 -3.37 -19.90
N GLU A 311 -0.03 -3.94 -20.99
CA GLU A 311 -0.97 -3.28 -21.89
C GLU A 311 -2.27 -2.88 -21.17
N THR A 312 -2.85 -3.77 -20.38
CA THR A 312 -4.08 -3.48 -19.62
C THR A 312 -3.85 -2.40 -18.58
N SER A 313 -2.70 -2.44 -17.89
CA SER A 313 -2.32 -1.41 -16.92
C SER A 313 -2.21 -0.03 -17.57
N LEU A 314 -1.57 0.07 -18.72
CA LEU A 314 -1.44 1.34 -19.45
C LEU A 314 -2.80 1.87 -19.91
N LEU A 315 -3.67 1.00 -20.45
CA LEU A 315 -5.02 1.38 -20.91
C LEU A 315 -5.93 1.87 -19.79
N ILE A 316 -5.73 1.38 -18.55
CA ILE A 316 -6.50 1.81 -17.38
C ILE A 316 -5.87 3.07 -16.77
N LEU A 317 -4.54 3.11 -16.62
CA LEU A 317 -3.88 4.21 -15.94
C LEU A 317 -3.80 5.48 -16.75
N ALA A 318 -3.64 5.43 -18.08
CA ALA A 318 -3.55 6.63 -18.88
C ALA A 318 -4.78 7.55 -18.76
N PRO A 319 -6.05 7.07 -18.85
CA PRO A 319 -7.22 7.92 -18.60
C PRO A 319 -7.31 8.35 -17.11
N VAL A 320 -6.97 7.51 -16.16
CA VAL A 320 -6.98 7.87 -14.72
C VAL A 320 -5.99 9.00 -14.45
N ILE A 321 -4.78 8.91 -14.99
CA ILE A 321 -3.73 9.93 -14.86
C ILE A 321 -4.15 11.24 -15.54
N SER A 322 -4.65 11.18 -16.78
CA SER A 322 -5.07 12.39 -17.48
C SER A 322 -6.22 13.10 -16.79
N LEU A 323 -7.22 12.37 -16.28
CA LEU A 323 -8.28 12.93 -15.44
C LEU A 323 -7.73 13.51 -14.13
N PHE A 324 -6.82 12.80 -13.47
CA PHE A 324 -6.21 13.29 -12.24
C PHE A 324 -5.47 14.62 -12.48
N LEU A 325 -4.71 14.73 -13.56
CA LEU A 325 -3.94 15.94 -13.89
C LEU A 325 -4.83 17.17 -14.12
N ILE A 326 -5.95 17.03 -14.82
CA ILE A 326 -6.86 18.17 -15.06
C ILE A 326 -7.69 18.54 -13.82
N PHE A 327 -7.99 17.57 -12.95
CA PHE A 327 -8.77 17.78 -11.73
C PHE A 327 -7.91 17.89 -10.46
N GLN A 328 -6.57 17.91 -10.57
CA GLN A 328 -5.68 17.87 -9.39
C GLN A 328 -5.94 19.01 -8.40
N ASN A 329 -6.16 20.22 -8.86
CA ASN A 329 -6.45 21.37 -7.99
C ASN A 329 -7.78 21.18 -7.24
N LEU A 330 -8.83 20.67 -7.94
CA LEU A 330 -10.10 20.33 -7.33
C LEU A 330 -9.93 19.21 -6.29
N ILE A 331 -9.17 18.17 -6.61
CA ILE A 331 -8.88 17.05 -5.70
C ILE A 331 -8.15 17.54 -4.46
N ILE A 332 -7.12 18.39 -4.62
CA ILE A 332 -6.40 19.00 -3.50
C ILE A 332 -7.36 19.85 -2.66
N HIS A 333 -8.19 20.62 -3.29
CA HIS A 333 -9.16 21.49 -2.57
C HIS A 333 -10.21 20.69 -1.80
N ILE A 334 -10.65 19.55 -2.32
CA ILE A 334 -11.60 18.66 -1.62
C ILE A 334 -10.94 17.98 -0.44
N LEU A 335 -9.70 17.47 -0.60
CA LEU A 335 -9.01 16.63 0.37
C LEU A 335 -8.20 17.42 1.40
N TYR A 336 -7.71 18.59 1.02
CA TYR A 336 -6.84 19.45 1.83
C TYR A 336 -7.35 20.91 1.82
N THR A 337 -6.49 21.83 2.20
CA THR A 337 -6.75 23.28 2.13
C THR A 337 -6.05 23.91 0.92
N PRO A 338 -6.39 25.14 0.50
CA PRO A 338 -5.73 25.83 -0.60
C PRO A 338 -4.21 25.97 -0.43
N ALA A 339 -3.69 26.00 0.79
CA ALA A 339 -2.25 26.02 1.07
C ALA A 339 -1.50 24.80 0.47
N PHE A 340 -2.19 23.67 0.32
CA PHE A 340 -1.63 22.45 -0.26
C PHE A 340 -1.53 22.49 -1.79
N LEU A 341 -2.00 23.54 -2.47
CA LEU A 341 -1.74 23.73 -3.90
C LEU A 341 -0.24 23.78 -4.23
N ALA A 342 0.60 24.09 -3.26
CA ALA A 342 2.05 24.04 -3.38
C ALA A 342 2.59 22.66 -3.83
N ILE A 343 1.82 21.56 -3.59
CA ILE A 343 2.23 20.22 -4.00
C ILE A 343 1.93 19.90 -5.46
N SER A 344 1.23 20.77 -6.21
CA SER A 344 0.79 20.51 -7.59
C SER A 344 1.95 20.09 -8.51
N GLY A 345 3.09 20.75 -8.42
CA GLY A 345 4.28 20.40 -9.20
C GLY A 345 4.80 18.99 -8.85
N TYR A 346 4.86 18.66 -7.57
CA TYR A 346 5.28 17.34 -7.09
C TYR A 346 4.36 16.24 -7.62
N ILE A 347 3.05 16.37 -7.40
CA ILE A 347 2.10 15.31 -7.77
C ILE A 347 1.96 15.13 -9.27
N SER A 348 2.07 16.20 -10.07
CA SER A 348 2.02 16.11 -11.53
C SER A 348 3.11 15.21 -12.08
N TRP A 349 4.35 15.39 -11.67
CA TRP A 349 5.46 14.54 -12.08
C TRP A 349 5.38 13.13 -11.51
N ALA A 350 5.00 12.99 -10.25
CA ALA A 350 4.87 11.69 -9.61
C ALA A 350 3.78 10.83 -10.25
N VAL A 351 2.64 11.42 -10.62
CA VAL A 351 1.54 10.70 -11.28
C VAL A 351 1.94 10.24 -12.69
N LEU A 352 2.70 11.04 -13.45
CA LEU A 352 3.28 10.60 -14.72
C LEU A 352 4.21 9.39 -14.53
N GLY A 353 4.99 9.37 -13.45
CA GLY A 353 5.83 8.24 -13.07
C GLY A 353 5.08 6.93 -12.81
N MET A 354 3.78 6.98 -12.52
CA MET A 354 2.94 5.80 -12.29
C MET A 354 2.81 4.88 -13.51
N LEU A 355 2.96 5.40 -14.74
CA LEU A 355 2.97 4.56 -15.95
C LEU A 355 4.22 3.67 -15.99
N PHE A 356 5.39 4.20 -15.66
CA PHE A 356 6.64 3.44 -15.57
C PHE A 356 6.59 2.45 -14.40
N ARG A 357 6.01 2.88 -13.27
CA ARG A 357 5.75 1.99 -12.13
C ARG A 357 4.86 0.82 -12.53
N ALA A 358 3.81 1.02 -13.32
CA ALA A 358 2.91 -0.04 -13.75
C ALA A 358 3.64 -1.11 -14.58
N PHE A 359 4.53 -0.69 -15.46
CA PHE A 359 5.37 -1.60 -16.22
C PHE A 359 6.33 -2.37 -15.30
N SER A 360 7.11 -1.66 -14.48
CA SER A 360 8.04 -2.25 -13.51
C SER A 360 7.36 -3.26 -12.60
N TRP A 361 6.21 -2.88 -12.03
CA TRP A 361 5.38 -3.72 -11.17
C TRP A 361 4.92 -5.00 -11.88
N SER A 362 4.42 -4.90 -13.11
CA SER A 362 3.99 -6.08 -13.88
C SER A 362 5.12 -7.07 -14.14
N VAL A 363 6.33 -6.56 -14.37
CA VAL A 363 7.52 -7.40 -14.61
C VAL A 363 8.07 -8.00 -13.31
N SER A 364 8.05 -7.25 -12.19
CA SER A 364 8.59 -7.71 -10.91
C SER A 364 7.86 -8.95 -10.36
N PHE A 365 6.57 -9.10 -10.66
CA PHE A 365 5.80 -10.29 -10.30
C PHE A 365 6.32 -11.59 -10.90
N VAL A 366 7.09 -11.52 -11.99
CA VAL A 366 7.79 -12.69 -12.57
C VAL A 366 8.75 -13.30 -11.57
N LEU A 367 9.48 -12.46 -10.80
CA LEU A 367 10.42 -12.93 -9.77
C LEU A 367 9.70 -13.68 -8.65
N LEU A 368 8.53 -13.20 -8.26
CA LEU A 368 7.70 -13.86 -7.23
C LEU A 368 7.10 -15.16 -7.76
N ALA A 369 6.59 -15.17 -9.00
CA ALA A 369 6.00 -16.35 -9.63
C ALA A 369 7.04 -17.48 -9.85
N LYS A 370 8.28 -17.10 -10.19
CA LYS A 370 9.42 -18.02 -10.33
C LYS A 370 10.03 -18.45 -8.98
N GLY A 371 9.55 -17.92 -7.86
CA GLY A 371 10.14 -18.20 -6.53
C GLY A 371 11.55 -17.66 -6.34
N ALA A 372 11.96 -16.66 -7.15
CA ALA A 372 13.31 -16.08 -7.13
C ALA A 372 13.47 -15.01 -6.03
N GLY A 373 13.13 -15.35 -4.78
CA GLY A 373 13.08 -14.41 -3.66
C GLY A 373 14.37 -13.63 -3.39
N ARG A 374 15.54 -14.23 -3.60
CA ARG A 374 16.84 -13.52 -3.46
C ARG A 374 17.00 -12.42 -4.52
N ILE A 375 16.64 -12.71 -5.77
CA ILE A 375 16.74 -11.73 -6.86
C ILE A 375 15.74 -10.63 -6.63
N PHE A 376 14.51 -10.97 -6.24
CA PHE A 376 13.47 -10.01 -5.86
C PHE A 376 13.99 -9.06 -4.77
N LEU A 377 14.54 -9.59 -3.67
CA LEU A 377 15.09 -8.76 -2.58
C LEU A 377 16.21 -7.82 -3.07
N ILE A 378 17.15 -8.31 -3.87
CA ILE A 378 18.24 -7.49 -4.40
C ILE A 378 17.71 -6.39 -5.32
N THR A 379 16.77 -6.71 -6.21
CA THR A 379 16.20 -5.71 -7.13
C THR A 379 15.38 -4.65 -6.40
N GLU A 380 14.65 -5.01 -5.33
CA GLU A 380 13.95 -4.05 -4.48
C GLU A 380 14.93 -3.14 -3.72
N ILE A 381 15.98 -3.70 -3.11
CA ILE A 381 17.01 -2.90 -2.41
C ILE A 381 17.66 -1.90 -3.37
N VAL A 382 18.02 -2.33 -4.58
CA VAL A 382 18.63 -1.44 -5.59
C VAL A 382 17.65 -0.36 -6.03
N ALA A 383 16.38 -0.70 -6.27
CA ALA A 383 15.35 0.24 -6.67
C ALA A 383 15.05 1.28 -5.58
N ASP A 384 14.92 0.83 -4.32
CA ASP A 384 14.67 1.71 -3.17
C ASP A 384 15.88 2.63 -2.89
N SER A 385 17.11 2.10 -2.99
CA SER A 385 18.32 2.89 -2.86
C SER A 385 18.43 3.96 -3.94
N LEU A 386 18.13 3.59 -5.19
CA LEU A 386 18.09 4.54 -6.31
C LEU A 386 17.04 5.63 -6.09
N MET A 387 15.81 5.23 -5.67
CA MET A 387 14.74 6.16 -5.35
C MET A 387 15.16 7.15 -4.26
N PHE A 388 15.75 6.63 -3.17
CA PHE A 388 16.23 7.45 -2.06
C PHE A 388 17.25 8.50 -2.52
N VAL A 389 18.30 8.08 -3.23
CA VAL A 389 19.32 8.99 -3.76
C VAL A 389 18.70 10.03 -4.70
N MET A 390 17.82 9.60 -5.60
CA MET A 390 17.14 10.52 -6.52
C MET A 390 16.25 11.52 -5.79
N TYR A 391 15.56 11.11 -4.72
CA TYR A 391 14.76 12.00 -3.89
C TYR A 391 15.62 13.08 -3.22
N LEU A 392 16.79 12.67 -2.64
CA LEU A 392 17.73 13.62 -2.04
C LEU A 392 18.22 14.65 -3.07
N VAL A 393 18.66 14.18 -4.23
CA VAL A 393 19.15 15.04 -5.31
C VAL A 393 18.02 15.92 -5.86
N GLY A 394 16.86 15.35 -6.12
CA GLY A 394 15.69 16.08 -6.64
C GLY A 394 15.26 17.20 -5.71
N TYR A 395 15.11 16.89 -4.42
CA TYR A 395 14.72 17.90 -3.44
C TYR A 395 15.76 19.02 -3.28
N THR A 396 17.05 18.70 -3.24
CA THR A 396 18.11 19.70 -3.08
C THR A 396 18.20 20.69 -4.23
N HIS A 397 17.82 20.29 -5.47
CA HIS A 397 17.88 21.16 -6.64
C HIS A 397 16.56 21.86 -6.96
N TRP A 398 15.42 21.22 -6.76
CA TRP A 398 14.12 21.70 -7.20
C TRP A 398 13.01 21.57 -6.14
N GLY A 399 13.37 21.39 -4.86
CA GLY A 399 12.41 21.23 -3.77
C GLY A 399 11.46 20.05 -4.00
N LEU A 400 10.22 20.17 -3.54
CA LEU A 400 9.23 19.10 -3.68
C LEU A 400 8.92 18.73 -5.14
N GLN A 401 8.96 19.69 -6.06
CA GLN A 401 8.78 19.36 -7.48
C GLN A 401 9.88 18.41 -7.97
N GLY A 402 11.12 18.61 -7.52
CA GLY A 402 12.23 17.70 -7.81
C GLY A 402 12.03 16.28 -7.29
N VAL A 403 11.34 16.10 -6.16
CA VAL A 403 10.97 14.77 -5.66
C VAL A 403 10.00 14.07 -6.62
N GLY A 404 9.07 14.81 -7.23
CA GLY A 404 8.18 14.28 -8.26
C GLY A 404 8.93 13.83 -9.52
N VAL A 405 9.85 14.65 -10.01
CA VAL A 405 10.73 14.28 -11.14
C VAL A 405 11.60 13.08 -10.80
N ALA A 406 12.17 13.07 -9.60
CA ALA A 406 12.96 11.94 -9.10
C ALA A 406 12.16 10.63 -9.05
N TYR A 407 10.89 10.69 -8.65
CA TYR A 407 9.98 9.55 -8.67
C TYR A 407 9.80 8.99 -10.09
N LEU A 408 9.53 9.85 -11.06
CA LEU A 408 9.37 9.45 -12.47
C LEU A 408 10.65 8.80 -13.00
N LEU A 409 11.81 9.46 -12.80
CA LEU A 409 13.09 8.94 -13.29
C LEU A 409 13.50 7.64 -12.59
N ALA A 410 13.29 7.54 -11.27
CA ALA A 410 13.60 6.32 -10.54
C ALA A 410 12.79 5.11 -11.06
N TYR A 411 11.50 5.30 -11.36
CA TYR A 411 10.70 4.23 -11.95
C TYR A 411 11.05 3.94 -13.40
N LEU A 412 11.49 4.91 -14.18
CA LEU A 412 12.04 4.68 -15.52
C LEU A 412 13.28 3.77 -15.48
N PHE A 413 14.22 4.06 -14.56
CA PHE A 413 15.42 3.22 -14.38
C PHE A 413 15.09 1.86 -13.77
N SER A 414 14.22 1.81 -12.76
CA SER A 414 13.78 0.55 -12.14
C SER A 414 13.08 -0.35 -13.15
N MET A 415 12.23 0.22 -14.03
CA MET A 415 11.58 -0.51 -15.12
C MET A 415 12.62 -1.16 -16.06
N THR A 416 13.63 -0.38 -16.44
CA THR A 416 14.68 -0.88 -17.34
C THR A 416 15.50 -1.98 -16.67
N GLY A 417 15.90 -1.77 -15.42
CA GLY A 417 16.67 -2.73 -14.63
C GLY A 417 15.94 -4.05 -14.40
N ILE A 418 14.67 -3.99 -13.94
CA ILE A 418 13.88 -5.21 -13.69
C ILE A 418 13.58 -5.98 -14.97
N TYR A 419 13.28 -5.27 -16.07
CA TYR A 419 13.09 -5.91 -17.38
C TYR A 419 14.36 -6.61 -17.84
N MET A 420 15.53 -5.97 -17.71
CA MET A 420 16.81 -6.56 -18.10
C MET A 420 17.12 -7.83 -17.29
N VAL A 421 16.88 -7.81 -15.96
CA VAL A 421 17.05 -8.98 -15.09
C VAL A 421 16.12 -10.12 -15.51
N CYS A 422 14.84 -9.85 -15.75
CA CYS A 422 13.87 -10.86 -16.16
C CYS A 422 14.14 -11.39 -17.58
N HIS A 423 14.56 -10.53 -18.50
CA HIS A 423 14.95 -10.93 -19.84
C HIS A 423 16.15 -11.86 -19.84
N LEU A 424 17.24 -11.48 -19.17
CA LEU A 424 18.48 -12.27 -19.14
C LEU A 424 18.36 -13.59 -18.37
N LYS A 425 17.66 -13.59 -17.22
CA LYS A 425 17.57 -14.79 -16.37
C LYS A 425 16.44 -15.74 -16.73
N PHE A 426 15.30 -15.21 -17.15
CA PHE A 426 14.09 -16.01 -17.36
C PHE A 426 13.63 -16.03 -18.83
N GLY A 427 14.32 -15.31 -19.72
CA GLY A 427 13.97 -15.23 -21.13
C GLY A 427 12.66 -14.50 -21.38
N LEU A 428 12.26 -13.58 -20.47
CA LEU A 428 11.07 -12.77 -20.66
C LEU A 428 11.23 -11.89 -21.91
N HIS A 429 10.27 -11.96 -22.82
CA HIS A 429 10.26 -11.15 -24.02
C HIS A 429 9.00 -10.29 -24.09
N ILE A 430 9.19 -8.97 -24.01
CA ILE A 430 8.11 -7.98 -24.18
C ILE A 430 8.30 -7.32 -25.55
N PRO A 431 7.28 -7.33 -26.43
CA PRO A 431 7.38 -6.75 -27.77
C PRO A 431 7.67 -5.25 -27.72
N VAL A 432 8.48 -4.75 -28.65
CA VAL A 432 8.84 -3.32 -28.76
C VAL A 432 7.61 -2.41 -28.80
N ARG A 433 6.51 -2.87 -29.38
CA ARG A 433 5.23 -2.14 -29.41
C ARG A 433 4.75 -1.70 -28.01
N MET A 434 5.09 -2.45 -26.93
CA MET A 434 4.68 -2.09 -25.57
C MET A 434 5.49 -0.91 -25.04
N PHE A 435 6.77 -0.85 -25.34
CA PHE A 435 7.62 0.31 -25.00
C PHE A 435 7.17 1.54 -25.77
N VAL A 436 6.85 1.38 -27.06
CA VAL A 436 6.27 2.47 -27.88
C VAL A 436 4.93 2.93 -27.29
N SER A 437 4.04 2.00 -26.92
CA SER A 437 2.76 2.33 -26.30
C SER A 437 2.95 3.07 -24.96
N LEU A 438 3.88 2.61 -24.11
CA LEU A 438 4.22 3.28 -22.87
C LEU A 438 4.68 4.73 -23.13
N PHE A 439 5.59 4.91 -24.09
CA PHE A 439 6.10 6.23 -24.44
C PHE A 439 4.99 7.14 -25.01
N VAL A 440 4.13 6.61 -25.88
CA VAL A 440 2.99 7.36 -26.44
C VAL A 440 2.01 7.80 -25.34
N TYR A 441 1.59 6.88 -24.43
CA TYR A 441 0.69 7.25 -23.36
C TYR A 441 1.32 8.21 -22.37
N SER A 442 2.62 8.04 -22.05
CA SER A 442 3.35 8.97 -21.18
C SER A 442 3.44 10.37 -21.82
N SER A 443 3.73 10.44 -23.11
CA SER A 443 3.77 11.70 -23.86
C SER A 443 2.38 12.36 -23.91
N LEU A 444 1.31 11.61 -24.20
CA LEU A 444 -0.05 12.14 -24.20
C LEU A 444 -0.44 12.71 -22.83
N CYS A 445 -0.18 11.98 -21.73
CA CYS A 445 -0.43 12.50 -20.37
C CYS A 445 0.44 13.72 -20.04
N TYR A 446 1.69 13.76 -20.51
CA TYR A 446 2.56 14.92 -20.35
C TYR A 446 2.01 16.14 -21.12
N PHE A 447 1.52 15.97 -22.33
CA PHE A 447 0.87 17.05 -23.08
C PHE A 447 -0.41 17.54 -22.43
N VAL A 448 -1.22 16.66 -21.79
CA VAL A 448 -2.36 17.09 -20.99
C VAL A 448 -1.90 18.03 -19.86
N TRP A 449 -0.85 17.62 -19.13
CA TRP A 449 -0.28 18.47 -18.08
C TRP A 449 0.27 19.80 -18.62
N LEU A 450 0.96 19.77 -19.75
CA LEU A 450 1.53 20.98 -20.37
C LEU A 450 0.44 21.95 -20.83
N LEU A 451 -0.62 21.48 -21.45
CA LEU A 451 -1.77 22.29 -21.87
C LEU A 451 -2.48 22.88 -20.66
N TRP A 452 -2.65 22.08 -19.61
CA TRP A 452 -3.29 22.51 -18.37
C TRP A 452 -2.44 23.58 -17.63
N SER A 453 -1.12 23.40 -17.57
CA SER A 453 -0.21 24.32 -16.89
C SER A 453 -0.04 25.65 -17.63
N ASN A 454 -0.33 25.71 -18.93
CA ASN A 454 -0.33 26.91 -19.75
C ASN A 454 -1.75 27.51 -19.96
N ASP A 455 -2.70 27.20 -19.09
CA ASP A 455 -4.09 27.66 -19.12
C ASP A 455 -4.87 27.36 -20.42
N CYS A 456 -4.35 26.45 -21.26
CA CYS A 456 -5.05 25.96 -22.45
C CYS A 456 -6.07 24.87 -22.07
N LEU A 457 -7.07 25.24 -21.25
CA LEU A 457 -8.02 24.29 -20.66
C LEU A 457 -8.81 23.51 -21.70
N ALA A 458 -9.28 24.17 -22.78
CA ALA A 458 -10.03 23.49 -23.85
C ALA A 458 -9.20 22.37 -24.50
N GLY A 459 -7.90 22.61 -24.75
CA GLY A 459 -6.97 21.61 -25.26
C GLY A 459 -6.76 20.45 -24.29
N ALA A 460 -6.56 20.76 -23.00
CA ALA A 460 -6.37 19.74 -21.97
C ALA A 460 -7.62 18.83 -21.82
N TYR A 461 -8.81 19.39 -21.76
CA TYR A 461 -10.06 18.63 -21.71
C TYR A 461 -10.29 17.79 -22.98
N SER A 462 -10.05 18.36 -24.18
CA SER A 462 -10.21 17.65 -25.45
C SER A 462 -9.25 16.46 -25.56
N LEU A 463 -7.99 16.65 -25.20
CA LEU A 463 -6.99 15.58 -25.23
C LEU A 463 -7.29 14.49 -24.19
N THR A 464 -7.74 14.87 -22.99
CA THR A 464 -8.16 13.90 -21.96
C THR A 464 -9.38 13.10 -22.41
N ALA A 465 -10.40 13.74 -23.00
CA ALA A 465 -11.54 13.06 -23.58
C ALA A 465 -11.12 12.07 -24.67
N PHE A 466 -10.20 12.48 -25.56
CA PHE A 466 -9.62 11.59 -26.56
C PHE A 466 -8.94 10.37 -25.93
N ILE A 467 -8.09 10.57 -24.91
CA ILE A 467 -7.43 9.45 -24.19
C ILE A 467 -8.48 8.51 -23.60
N CYS A 468 -9.50 9.03 -22.92
CA CYS A 468 -10.57 8.22 -22.32
C CYS A 468 -11.35 7.40 -23.35
N LEU A 469 -11.76 8.03 -24.44
CA LEU A 469 -12.50 7.35 -25.51
C LEU A 469 -11.64 6.31 -26.24
N PHE A 470 -10.41 6.66 -26.57
CA PHE A 470 -9.50 5.75 -27.26
C PHE A 470 -9.14 4.52 -26.43
N THR A 471 -8.77 4.72 -25.17
CA THR A 471 -8.44 3.61 -24.25
C THR A 471 -9.69 2.77 -23.93
N GLY A 472 -10.85 3.40 -23.74
CA GLY A 472 -12.13 2.72 -23.55
C GLY A 472 -12.52 1.84 -24.74
N PHE A 473 -12.35 2.36 -25.99
CA PHE A 473 -12.58 1.60 -27.21
C PHE A 473 -11.63 0.40 -27.34
N GLN A 474 -10.34 0.61 -27.04
CA GLN A 474 -9.33 -0.46 -27.04
C GLN A 474 -9.67 -1.55 -26.02
N LEU A 475 -10.07 -1.19 -24.80
CA LEU A 475 -10.49 -2.12 -23.76
C LEU A 475 -11.74 -2.91 -24.18
N LYS A 476 -12.76 -2.22 -24.71
CA LYS A 476 -13.98 -2.85 -25.22
C LYS A 476 -13.65 -3.88 -26.31
N LYS A 477 -12.85 -3.50 -27.32
CA LYS A 477 -12.42 -4.42 -28.40
C LYS A 477 -11.74 -5.68 -27.88
N LYS A 478 -10.94 -5.56 -26.82
CA LYS A 478 -10.23 -6.70 -26.21
C LYS A 478 -11.13 -7.61 -25.37
N ILE A 479 -12.09 -7.04 -24.66
CA ILE A 479 -13.06 -7.80 -23.87
C ILE A 479 -13.96 -8.63 -24.80
N PHE A 480 -14.48 -8.03 -25.86
CA PHE A 480 -15.40 -8.70 -26.77
C PHE A 480 -14.72 -9.64 -27.77
N ARG A 481 -13.45 -9.44 -28.13
CA ARG A 481 -12.69 -10.36 -29.00
C ARG A 481 -12.31 -11.70 -28.31
N LYS A 482 -12.51 -11.82 -27.02
CA LYS A 482 -12.30 -13.05 -26.23
C LYS A 482 -13.56 -13.93 -26.13
N SER A 483 -14.71 -13.49 -26.66
CA SER A 483 -15.96 -14.27 -26.67
C SER A 483 -16.23 -15.00 -27.99
N GLU A 484 -15.35 -14.83 -28.98
CA GLU A 484 -15.23 -15.66 -30.19
C GLU A 484 -13.98 -16.57 -30.09
#